data_d589637c8f2d94a3bf7f82f5f5f76dab
#
_entry.id   d589637c8f2d94a3bf7f82f5f5f76dab
#
_cell.length_a   1.000
_cell.length_b   1.000
_cell.length_c   1.000
_cell.angle_alpha   90.00
_cell.angle_beta   90.00
_cell.angle_gamma   90.00
#
_symmetry.space_group_name_H-M   'P 1'
#
loop_
_entity.id
_entity.type
_entity.pdbx_description
1 polymer ?
#
loop_
_entity_poly.entity_id
_entity_poly.type
_entity_poly.pdbx_seq_one_letter_code
_entity_poly.pdbx_strand_id
1 'polypeptide(L)'
;MADEFINLTPENVADEHICCIIRAEKSHPGIEAKCAWLAERLKEGHVFRKLDAKECVFIEYAPLEKAWVPIEGDNYYYIYCLWVQGAPKGHGYGKQLMEYCIADAKANGKSGICMLGANKQKAWLSDQEFAMRYGFETVDTAGEYELLVLSFDGTAPHFTAGTKTQKVDYNGLLVYYDDQCPYIAARVEKLKEYCQAKAIDARFIHVQTLD
;
A
#
# COMPACT_ATOMS: atom_id res chain seq x y z
N MET A 1 15.56 -20.29 17.52
CA MET A 1 14.11 -20.07 17.66
C MET A 1 13.60 -19.83 16.26
N ALA A 2 12.44 -20.37 15.89
CA ALA A 2 11.86 -20.04 14.59
C ALA A 2 11.44 -18.57 14.63
N ASP A 3 11.71 -17.84 13.55
CA ASP A 3 11.29 -16.46 13.41
C ASP A 3 9.76 -16.41 13.40
N GLU A 4 9.17 -15.69 14.35
CA GLU A 4 7.73 -15.60 14.50
C GLU A 4 7.21 -14.40 13.75
N PHE A 5 6.08 -14.59 13.05
CA PHE A 5 5.34 -13.50 12.40
C PHE A 5 4.04 -13.24 13.14
N ILE A 6 3.74 -11.98 13.41
CA ILE A 6 2.50 -11.53 14.02
C ILE A 6 1.63 -10.75 13.04
N ASN A 7 0.33 -10.86 13.20
CA ASN A 7 -0.62 -9.95 12.58
C ASN A 7 -0.94 -8.84 13.58
N LEU A 8 -0.93 -7.59 13.12
CA LEU A 8 -1.32 -6.48 13.96
C LEU A 8 -2.83 -6.49 14.21
N THR A 9 -3.20 -5.97 15.36
CA THR A 9 -4.58 -5.78 15.80
C THR A 9 -4.78 -4.32 16.24
N PRO A 10 -6.02 -3.83 16.39
CA PRO A 10 -6.25 -2.49 16.91
C PRO A 10 -5.62 -2.25 18.30
N GLU A 11 -5.43 -3.32 19.09
CA GLU A 11 -4.91 -3.25 20.46
C GLU A 11 -3.38 -3.14 20.50
N ASN A 12 -2.64 -3.71 19.51
CA ASN A 12 -1.17 -3.72 19.53
C ASN A 12 -0.52 -2.78 18.51
N VAL A 13 -1.27 -2.24 17.54
CA VAL A 13 -0.73 -1.44 16.45
C VAL A 13 0.06 -0.21 16.91
N ALA A 14 -0.26 0.33 18.09
CA ALA A 14 0.41 1.51 18.65
C ALA A 14 1.85 1.21 19.14
N ASP A 15 2.11 -0.03 19.50
CA ASP A 15 3.39 -0.46 20.07
C ASP A 15 4.33 -1.05 19.01
N GLU A 16 3.83 -1.20 17.78
CA GLU A 16 4.52 -1.94 16.74
C GLU A 16 5.08 -1.03 15.62
N HIS A 17 6.10 -1.54 14.94
CA HIS A 17 6.65 -0.86 13.76
C HIS A 17 5.75 -1.07 12.54
N ILE A 18 5.27 0.04 11.95
CA ILE A 18 4.26 0.04 10.88
C ILE A 18 4.70 0.72 9.59
N CYS A 19 6.00 0.83 9.35
CA CYS A 19 6.54 1.59 8.22
C CYS A 19 7.77 0.93 7.59
N CYS A 20 7.97 1.14 6.28
CA CYS A 20 9.08 0.56 5.53
C CYS A 20 10.45 1.23 5.77
N ILE A 21 10.50 2.51 6.16
CA ILE A 21 11.76 3.28 6.22
C ILE A 21 11.94 3.99 7.56
N ILE A 22 10.88 4.53 8.15
CA ILE A 22 10.97 5.24 9.43
C ILE A 22 11.19 4.21 10.53
N ARG A 23 12.27 4.35 11.28
CA ARG A 23 12.56 3.48 12.41
C ARG A 23 11.66 3.86 13.59
N ALA A 24 11.17 2.87 14.32
CA ALA A 24 10.31 3.05 15.51
C ALA A 24 10.90 4.00 16.57
N GLU A 25 12.24 4.11 16.62
CA GLU A 25 12.95 4.95 17.57
C GLU A 25 12.89 6.46 17.22
N LYS A 26 12.44 6.82 16.03
CA LYS A 26 12.34 8.22 15.60
C LYS A 26 10.89 8.66 15.57
N SER A 27 10.58 9.65 16.42
CA SER A 27 9.30 10.35 16.33
C SER A 27 9.12 10.96 14.93
N HIS A 28 7.97 10.68 14.31
CA HIS A 28 7.59 11.23 13.03
C HIS A 28 6.07 11.43 13.00
N PRO A 29 5.57 12.64 12.72
CA PRO A 29 4.12 12.93 12.82
C PRO A 29 3.25 12.01 11.95
N GLY A 30 3.77 11.55 10.80
CA GLY A 30 3.05 10.61 9.95
C GLY A 30 2.90 9.20 10.55
N ILE A 31 3.68 8.82 11.56
CA ILE A 31 3.52 7.53 12.25
C ILE A 31 2.25 7.53 13.09
N GLU A 32 1.98 8.61 13.82
CA GLU A 32 0.77 8.74 14.63
C GLU A 32 -0.48 8.71 13.75
N ALA A 33 -0.46 9.45 12.63
CA ALA A 33 -1.55 9.45 11.67
C ALA A 33 -1.78 8.06 11.05
N LYS A 34 -0.71 7.37 10.61
CA LYS A 34 -0.82 5.99 10.11
C LYS A 34 -1.31 5.05 11.19
N CYS A 35 -0.86 5.16 12.42
CA CYS A 35 -1.28 4.29 13.52
C CYS A 35 -2.81 4.40 13.74
N ALA A 36 -3.32 5.62 13.83
CA ALA A 36 -4.75 5.87 13.98
C ALA A 36 -5.55 5.36 12.76
N TRP A 37 -5.08 5.64 11.55
CA TRP A 37 -5.68 5.16 10.31
C TRP A 37 -5.71 3.64 10.26
N LEU A 38 -4.58 2.97 10.51
CA LEU A 38 -4.45 1.52 10.44
C LEU A 38 -5.32 0.81 11.48
N ALA A 39 -5.41 1.35 12.73
CA ALA A 39 -6.26 0.79 13.77
C ALA A 39 -7.74 0.69 13.34
N GLU A 40 -8.22 1.66 12.58
CA GLU A 40 -9.58 1.59 12.02
C GLU A 40 -9.67 0.63 10.83
N ARG A 41 -8.67 0.62 9.95
CA ARG A 41 -8.66 -0.28 8.78
C ARG A 41 -8.57 -1.76 9.17
N LEU A 42 -7.85 -2.09 10.24
CA LEU A 42 -7.77 -3.47 10.76
C LEU A 42 -9.16 -4.04 11.09
N LYS A 43 -10.12 -3.21 11.53
CA LYS A 43 -11.51 -3.60 11.78
C LYS A 43 -12.29 -3.93 10.48
N GLU A 44 -11.79 -3.48 9.33
CA GLU A 44 -12.41 -3.67 8.01
C GLU A 44 -11.78 -4.82 7.22
N GLY A 45 -10.92 -5.61 7.85
CA GLY A 45 -10.23 -6.73 7.20
C GLY A 45 -8.88 -6.37 6.57
N HIS A 46 -8.34 -5.19 6.86
CA HIS A 46 -6.96 -4.86 6.53
C HIS A 46 -6.01 -5.75 7.32
N VAL A 47 -4.95 -6.21 6.70
CA VAL A 47 -3.93 -7.06 7.32
C VAL A 47 -2.58 -6.37 7.26
N PHE A 48 -1.95 -6.25 8.42
CA PHE A 48 -0.55 -5.88 8.55
C PHE A 48 0.17 -7.02 9.26
N ARG A 49 0.94 -7.80 8.51
CA ARG A 49 1.71 -8.93 9.02
C ARG A 49 3.18 -8.61 9.02
N LYS A 50 3.83 -8.74 10.16
CA LYS A 50 5.25 -8.41 10.33
C LYS A 50 6.01 -9.51 11.08
N LEU A 51 7.34 -9.52 10.92
CA LEU A 51 8.22 -10.29 11.79
C LEU A 51 8.11 -9.71 13.22
N ASP A 52 7.99 -10.58 14.21
CA ASP A 52 8.03 -10.19 15.62
C ASP A 52 9.47 -9.88 16.05
N ALA A 53 9.95 -8.76 15.51
CA ALA A 53 11.31 -8.27 15.72
C ALA A 53 11.36 -6.76 15.42
N LYS A 54 12.49 -6.12 15.76
CA LYS A 54 12.74 -4.70 15.48
C LYS A 54 13.04 -4.41 14.00
N GLU A 55 13.30 -5.45 13.23
CA GLU A 55 13.62 -5.36 11.81
C GLU A 55 12.38 -5.02 10.99
N CYS A 56 12.62 -4.28 9.92
CA CYS A 56 11.57 -3.88 8.98
C CYS A 56 11.30 -5.01 7.97
N VAL A 57 10.41 -5.93 8.36
CA VAL A 57 9.98 -7.08 7.56
C VAL A 57 8.47 -7.21 7.69
N PHE A 58 7.71 -6.85 6.65
CA PHE A 58 6.25 -6.93 6.71
C PHE A 58 5.59 -6.98 5.32
N ILE A 59 4.33 -7.37 5.33
CA ILE A 59 3.37 -7.17 4.24
C ILE A 59 2.13 -6.46 4.77
N GLU A 60 1.58 -5.55 3.97
CA GLU A 60 0.36 -4.81 4.25
C GLU A 60 -0.59 -4.96 3.07
N TYR A 61 -1.82 -5.45 3.30
CA TYR A 61 -2.84 -5.64 2.29
C TYR A 61 -4.26 -5.52 2.86
N ALA A 62 -5.23 -5.29 1.99
CA ALA A 62 -6.63 -5.17 2.38
C ALA A 62 -7.56 -5.75 1.30
N PRO A 63 -8.84 -6.06 1.62
CA PRO A 63 -9.86 -6.22 0.60
C PRO A 63 -9.87 -5.00 -0.32
N LEU A 64 -9.88 -5.22 -1.65
CA LEU A 64 -9.81 -4.13 -2.64
C LEU A 64 -10.96 -3.14 -2.46
N GLU A 65 -12.13 -3.64 -2.10
CA GLU A 65 -13.33 -2.85 -1.84
C GLU A 65 -13.20 -1.92 -0.60
N LYS A 66 -12.17 -2.15 0.22
CA LYS A 66 -11.79 -1.33 1.39
C LYS A 66 -10.45 -0.65 1.20
N ALA A 67 -9.79 -0.87 0.08
CA ALA A 67 -8.53 -0.22 -0.24
C ALA A 67 -8.79 1.21 -0.76
N TRP A 68 -8.03 2.17 -0.25
CA TRP A 68 -8.15 3.57 -0.63
C TRP A 68 -7.27 3.85 -1.86
N VAL A 69 -7.61 3.19 -2.95
CA VAL A 69 -6.86 3.25 -4.22
C VAL A 69 -7.82 3.38 -5.40
N PRO A 70 -7.43 4.05 -6.48
CA PRO A 70 -8.30 4.27 -7.63
C PRO A 70 -8.34 3.05 -8.57
N ILE A 71 -8.69 1.89 -8.01
CA ILE A 71 -8.79 0.61 -8.69
C ILE A 71 -10.17 0.03 -8.40
N GLU A 72 -10.86 -0.41 -9.43
CA GLU A 72 -12.17 -1.05 -9.37
C GLU A 72 -12.04 -2.54 -9.67
N GLY A 73 -12.74 -3.36 -8.90
CA GLY A 73 -12.78 -4.81 -9.04
C GLY A 73 -13.35 -5.44 -7.78
N ASP A 74 -13.92 -6.62 -7.94
CA ASP A 74 -14.61 -7.31 -6.86
C ASP A 74 -13.80 -8.47 -6.33
N ASN A 75 -13.83 -8.63 -5.01
CA ASN A 75 -13.32 -9.81 -4.33
C ASN A 75 -11.80 -10.06 -4.50
N TYR A 76 -11.00 -8.99 -4.58
CA TYR A 76 -9.54 -9.05 -4.61
C TYR A 76 -8.94 -8.62 -3.27
N TYR A 77 -7.70 -9.02 -2.99
CA TYR A 77 -6.84 -8.31 -2.05
C TYR A 77 -5.94 -7.33 -2.81
N TYR A 78 -5.73 -6.15 -2.24
CA TYR A 78 -4.76 -5.16 -2.71
C TYR A 78 -3.55 -5.13 -1.77
N ILE A 79 -2.34 -5.37 -2.29
CA ILE A 79 -1.10 -5.23 -1.52
C ILE A 79 -0.63 -3.78 -1.60
N TYR A 80 -0.62 -3.09 -0.47
CA TYR A 80 -0.06 -1.74 -0.34
C TYR A 80 1.46 -1.76 -0.30
N CYS A 81 2.03 -2.70 0.46
CA CYS A 81 3.47 -2.77 0.67
C CYS A 81 3.90 -4.18 1.05
N LEU A 82 5.01 -4.63 0.46
CA LEU A 82 5.78 -5.78 0.91
C LEU A 82 7.23 -5.33 1.04
N TRP A 83 7.81 -5.44 2.23
CA TRP A 83 9.11 -4.87 2.50
C TRP A 83 9.97 -5.76 3.39
N VAL A 84 11.23 -5.94 2.98
CA VAL A 84 12.27 -6.63 3.75
C VAL A 84 13.53 -5.79 3.67
N GLN A 85 14.02 -5.28 4.80
CA GLN A 85 15.15 -4.36 4.82
C GLN A 85 16.25 -4.83 5.78
N GLY A 86 17.51 -4.52 5.40
CA GLY A 86 18.67 -4.72 6.26
C GLY A 86 19.12 -6.18 6.35
N ALA A 87 19.56 -6.59 7.54
CA ALA A 87 20.06 -7.94 7.82
C ALA A 87 19.08 -9.09 7.45
N PRO A 88 17.75 -8.93 7.56
CA PRO A 88 16.77 -9.92 7.14
C PRO A 88 16.74 -10.24 5.63
N LYS A 89 17.36 -9.43 4.78
CA LYS A 89 17.42 -9.72 3.34
C LYS A 89 18.14 -11.05 3.09
N GLY A 90 17.59 -11.85 2.15
CA GLY A 90 18.16 -13.14 1.77
C GLY A 90 17.72 -14.32 2.66
N HIS A 91 16.99 -14.11 3.75
CA HIS A 91 16.50 -15.15 4.65
C HIS A 91 15.13 -15.73 4.25
N GLY A 92 14.60 -15.37 3.10
CA GLY A 92 13.34 -15.91 2.60
C GLY A 92 12.08 -15.28 3.19
N TYR A 93 12.17 -14.22 3.98
CA TYR A 93 11.01 -13.59 4.62
C TYR A 93 10.02 -13.00 3.61
N GLY A 94 10.51 -12.37 2.52
CA GLY A 94 9.63 -11.89 1.46
C GLY A 94 8.80 -13.01 0.85
N LYS A 95 9.41 -14.19 0.66
CA LYS A 95 8.72 -15.40 0.21
C LYS A 95 7.63 -15.80 1.20
N GLN A 96 7.95 -15.92 2.48
CA GLN A 96 6.98 -16.31 3.52
C GLN A 96 5.81 -15.34 3.60
N LEU A 97 6.05 -14.03 3.50
CA LEU A 97 5.02 -13.00 3.52
C LEU A 97 4.10 -13.07 2.29
N MET A 98 4.66 -13.24 1.08
CA MET A 98 3.87 -13.37 -0.14
C MET A 98 3.05 -14.68 -0.13
N GLU A 99 3.65 -15.79 0.25
CA GLU A 99 2.95 -17.09 0.37
C GLU A 99 1.83 -17.03 1.42
N TYR A 100 2.03 -16.33 2.52
CA TYR A 100 0.98 -16.08 3.50
C TYR A 100 -0.19 -15.31 2.89
N CYS A 101 0.07 -14.20 2.20
CA CYS A 101 -0.98 -13.41 1.56
C CYS A 101 -1.76 -14.23 0.51
N ILE A 102 -1.06 -15.05 -0.29
CA ILE A 102 -1.69 -15.93 -1.28
C ILE A 102 -2.56 -16.99 -0.61
N ALA A 103 -2.07 -17.60 0.47
CA ALA A 103 -2.82 -18.60 1.23
C ALA A 103 -4.06 -17.98 1.89
N ASP A 104 -3.91 -16.81 2.49
CA ASP A 104 -5.00 -16.06 3.11
C ASP A 104 -6.07 -15.67 2.10
N ALA A 105 -5.67 -15.15 0.92
CA ALA A 105 -6.58 -14.80 -0.16
C ALA A 105 -7.40 -16.02 -0.63
N LYS A 106 -6.74 -17.16 -0.81
CA LYS A 106 -7.42 -18.41 -1.20
C LYS A 106 -8.36 -18.93 -0.11
N ALA A 107 -7.93 -18.89 1.16
CA ALA A 107 -8.74 -19.32 2.30
C ALA A 107 -10.00 -18.46 2.47
N ASN A 108 -9.94 -17.19 2.12
CA ASN A 108 -11.07 -16.26 2.13
C ASN A 108 -11.86 -16.21 0.81
N GLY A 109 -11.60 -17.12 -0.12
CA GLY A 109 -12.33 -17.23 -1.38
C GLY A 109 -12.18 -16.00 -2.30
N LYS A 110 -11.03 -15.32 -2.24
CA LYS A 110 -10.76 -14.17 -3.10
C LYS A 110 -10.55 -14.60 -4.54
N SER A 111 -10.93 -13.75 -5.48
CA SER A 111 -10.70 -13.93 -6.92
C SER A 111 -9.22 -13.75 -7.30
N GLY A 112 -8.45 -13.10 -6.45
CA GLY A 112 -7.03 -12.89 -6.67
C GLY A 112 -6.43 -11.82 -5.76
N ILE A 113 -5.23 -11.40 -6.14
CA ILE A 113 -4.45 -10.37 -5.46
C ILE A 113 -3.97 -9.36 -6.51
N CYS A 114 -4.02 -8.09 -6.20
CA CYS A 114 -3.46 -7.05 -7.05
C CYS A 114 -2.51 -6.12 -6.29
N MET A 115 -1.66 -5.43 -7.01
CA MET A 115 -0.76 -4.41 -6.48
C MET A 115 -0.34 -3.42 -7.56
N LEU A 116 0.17 -2.27 -7.12
CA LEU A 116 0.68 -1.26 -8.03
C LEU A 116 2.13 -1.56 -8.43
N GLY A 117 2.39 -1.56 -9.71
CA GLY A 117 3.69 -1.55 -10.35
C GLY A 117 3.90 -0.29 -11.20
N ALA A 118 4.97 -0.25 -11.97
CA ALA A 118 5.24 0.81 -12.93
C ALA A 118 6.12 0.30 -14.07
N ASN A 119 6.06 0.95 -15.24
CA ASN A 119 6.88 0.64 -16.40
C ASN A 119 8.40 0.69 -16.11
N LYS A 120 8.78 1.41 -15.07
CA LYS A 120 10.13 1.42 -14.48
C LYS A 120 9.98 1.37 -12.96
N GLN A 121 10.68 0.44 -12.31
CA GLN A 121 10.65 0.30 -10.86
C GLN A 121 10.83 1.65 -10.15
N LYS A 122 9.90 1.99 -9.29
CA LYS A 122 9.96 3.18 -8.44
C LYS A 122 10.44 2.80 -7.04
N ALA A 123 11.24 3.68 -6.43
CA ALA A 123 11.81 3.44 -5.11
C ALA A 123 10.76 3.30 -3.99
N TRP A 124 9.55 3.79 -4.21
CA TRP A 124 8.43 3.74 -3.26
C TRP A 124 7.43 2.61 -3.52
N LEU A 125 7.60 1.84 -4.59
CA LEU A 125 6.80 0.67 -4.88
C LEU A 125 7.51 -0.60 -4.43
N SER A 126 6.75 -1.61 -4.04
CA SER A 126 7.25 -2.96 -3.82
C SER A 126 7.89 -3.50 -5.10
N ASP A 127 8.84 -4.42 -4.94
CA ASP A 127 9.57 -5.01 -6.07
C ASP A 127 8.61 -5.81 -6.98
N GLN A 128 8.35 -5.27 -8.17
CA GLN A 128 7.43 -5.89 -9.11
C GLN A 128 7.99 -7.16 -9.77
N GLU A 129 9.31 -7.26 -9.99
CA GLU A 129 9.93 -8.49 -10.49
C GLU A 129 9.78 -9.62 -9.49
N PHE A 130 9.82 -9.30 -8.19
CA PHE A 130 9.53 -10.27 -7.14
C PHE A 130 8.08 -10.77 -7.25
N ALA A 131 7.10 -9.89 -7.41
CA ALA A 131 5.70 -10.27 -7.59
C ALA A 131 5.48 -11.11 -8.86
N MET A 132 6.08 -10.72 -9.99
CA MET A 132 5.98 -11.45 -11.25
C MET A 132 6.47 -12.89 -11.14
N ARG A 133 7.47 -13.19 -10.29
CA ARG A 133 7.90 -14.57 -10.00
C ARG A 133 6.82 -15.44 -9.33
N TYR A 134 5.78 -14.83 -8.76
CA TYR A 134 4.60 -15.51 -8.21
C TYR A 134 3.43 -15.59 -9.19
N GLY A 135 3.63 -15.16 -10.43
CA GLY A 135 2.62 -15.21 -11.48
C GLY A 135 1.74 -13.96 -11.55
N PHE A 136 2.16 -12.85 -10.94
CA PHE A 136 1.52 -11.56 -11.20
C PHE A 136 1.80 -11.12 -12.63
N GLU A 137 0.78 -10.63 -13.30
CA GLU A 137 0.86 -10.12 -14.68
C GLU A 137 0.29 -8.69 -14.73
N THR A 138 0.81 -7.85 -15.63
CA THR A 138 0.25 -6.54 -15.90
C THR A 138 -1.07 -6.69 -16.66
N VAL A 139 -2.18 -6.26 -16.05
CA VAL A 139 -3.52 -6.36 -16.66
C VAL A 139 -4.07 -5.02 -17.11
N ASP A 140 -3.58 -3.91 -16.57
CA ASP A 140 -4.04 -2.57 -16.91
C ASP A 140 -2.94 -1.52 -16.66
N THR A 141 -3.08 -0.33 -17.29
CA THR A 141 -2.11 0.76 -17.16
C THR A 141 -2.78 2.11 -17.00
N ALA A 142 -2.13 3.00 -16.24
CA ALA A 142 -2.52 4.40 -16.10
C ALA A 142 -1.26 5.29 -16.06
N GLY A 143 -0.96 5.97 -17.16
CA GLY A 143 0.29 6.72 -17.33
C GLY A 143 1.51 5.80 -17.25
N GLU A 144 2.37 6.02 -16.27
CA GLU A 144 3.56 5.19 -16.04
C GLU A 144 3.33 4.03 -15.06
N TYR A 145 2.14 3.93 -14.47
CA TYR A 145 1.78 2.89 -13.51
C TYR A 145 1.12 1.69 -14.18
N GLU A 146 1.36 0.53 -13.61
CA GLU A 146 0.87 -0.76 -14.04
C GLU A 146 0.08 -1.42 -12.91
N LEU A 147 -1.05 -2.02 -13.24
CA LEU A 147 -1.80 -2.85 -12.30
C LEU A 147 -1.35 -4.30 -12.48
N LEU A 148 -0.64 -4.80 -11.47
CA LEU A 148 -0.17 -6.19 -11.42
C LEU A 148 -1.21 -7.04 -10.71
N VAL A 149 -1.58 -8.18 -11.30
CA VAL A 149 -2.63 -9.06 -10.80
C VAL A 149 -2.19 -10.52 -10.83
N LEU A 150 -2.40 -11.21 -9.71
CA LEU A 150 -2.41 -12.66 -9.61
C LEU A 150 -3.87 -13.11 -9.51
N SER A 151 -4.47 -13.50 -10.64
CA SER A 151 -5.85 -13.97 -10.69
C SER A 151 -5.96 -15.47 -10.38
N PHE A 152 -7.00 -15.87 -9.63
CA PHE A 152 -7.30 -17.27 -9.33
C PHE A 152 -8.46 -17.81 -10.16
N ASP A 153 -9.27 -16.93 -10.75
CA ASP A 153 -10.50 -17.30 -11.49
C ASP A 153 -10.57 -16.71 -12.91
N GLY A 154 -9.53 -16.00 -13.33
CA GLY A 154 -9.43 -15.36 -14.66
C GLY A 154 -10.08 -13.98 -14.75
N THR A 155 -10.68 -13.46 -13.67
CA THR A 155 -11.14 -12.06 -13.61
C THR A 155 -9.96 -11.12 -13.35
N ALA A 156 -10.13 -9.83 -13.56
CA ALA A 156 -9.11 -8.84 -13.24
C ALA A 156 -9.74 -7.49 -12.86
N PRO A 157 -9.22 -6.82 -11.82
CA PRO A 157 -9.53 -5.43 -11.52
C PRO A 157 -8.93 -4.50 -12.58
N HIS A 158 -9.32 -3.23 -12.57
CA HIS A 158 -8.82 -2.21 -13.49
C HIS A 158 -8.71 -0.85 -12.81
N PHE A 159 -7.91 0.04 -13.37
CA PHE A 159 -7.88 1.43 -12.90
C PHE A 159 -9.19 2.14 -13.24
N THR A 160 -9.64 3.03 -12.35
CA THR A 160 -10.81 3.88 -12.61
C THR A 160 -10.64 4.70 -13.87
N ALA A 161 -11.73 5.04 -14.53
CA ALA A 161 -11.71 5.87 -15.73
C ALA A 161 -11.05 7.24 -15.48
N GLY A 162 -11.28 7.83 -14.31
CA GLY A 162 -10.66 9.10 -13.92
C GLY A 162 -9.14 9.01 -13.86
N THR A 163 -8.61 7.94 -13.30
CA THR A 163 -7.16 7.70 -13.21
C THR A 163 -6.51 7.57 -14.59
N LYS A 164 -7.17 6.88 -15.52
CA LYS A 164 -6.66 6.70 -16.89
C LYS A 164 -6.66 7.98 -17.72
N THR A 165 -7.72 8.76 -17.61
CA THR A 165 -7.87 9.97 -18.40
C THR A 165 -7.10 11.15 -17.84
N GLN A 166 -6.81 11.13 -16.53
CA GLN A 166 -6.24 12.25 -15.78
C GLN A 166 -6.99 13.58 -15.98
N LYS A 167 -8.26 13.51 -16.42
CA LYS A 167 -9.11 14.67 -16.60
C LYS A 167 -9.92 14.91 -15.34
N VAL A 168 -9.69 16.05 -14.73
CA VAL A 168 -10.47 16.55 -13.62
C VAL A 168 -11.08 17.91 -14.03
N ASP A 169 -12.27 18.23 -13.55
CA ASP A 169 -12.90 19.53 -13.78
C ASP A 169 -12.30 20.58 -12.82
N TYR A 170 -11.00 20.79 -12.97
CA TYR A 170 -10.25 21.75 -12.19
C TYR A 170 -9.04 22.25 -13.00
N ASN A 171 -8.90 23.56 -13.11
CA ASN A 171 -7.77 24.18 -13.81
C ASN A 171 -6.65 24.51 -12.81
N GLY A 172 -5.91 23.51 -12.39
CA GLY A 172 -4.85 23.63 -11.39
C GLY A 172 -4.32 22.27 -10.96
N LEU A 173 -3.58 22.25 -9.86
CA LEU A 173 -3.08 21.00 -9.26
C LEU A 173 -4.09 20.47 -8.24
N LEU A 174 -4.58 19.25 -8.43
CA LEU A 174 -5.44 18.55 -7.49
C LEU A 174 -4.70 17.38 -6.87
N VAL A 175 -4.55 17.38 -5.54
CA VAL A 175 -3.80 16.38 -4.79
C VAL A 175 -4.73 15.70 -3.79
N TYR A 176 -4.98 14.40 -4.02
CA TYR A 176 -5.62 13.53 -3.03
C TYR A 176 -4.54 12.80 -2.25
N TYR A 177 -4.72 12.69 -0.94
CA TYR A 177 -3.79 11.97 -0.06
C TYR A 177 -4.52 11.41 1.15
N ASP A 178 -3.96 10.36 1.73
CA ASP A 178 -4.43 9.70 2.96
C ASP A 178 -3.27 9.45 3.94
N ASP A 179 -3.55 8.79 5.04
CA ASP A 179 -2.60 8.49 6.10
C ASP A 179 -2.00 7.07 6.00
N GLN A 180 -2.23 6.35 4.90
CA GLN A 180 -1.70 4.99 4.72
C GLN A 180 -0.17 4.97 4.76
N CYS A 181 0.51 5.93 4.17
CA CYS A 181 1.96 6.01 4.19
C CYS A 181 2.44 7.19 5.04
N PRO A 182 3.23 6.97 6.11
CA PRO A 182 3.70 8.03 7.00
C PRO A 182 4.48 9.16 6.32
N TYR A 183 5.05 8.89 5.14
CA TYR A 183 5.80 9.90 4.37
C TYR A 183 4.90 10.91 3.67
N ILE A 184 3.64 10.61 3.45
CA ILE A 184 2.74 11.44 2.65
C ILE A 184 2.54 12.80 3.30
N ALA A 185 2.27 12.88 4.60
CA ALA A 185 2.05 14.16 5.29
C ALA A 185 3.19 15.16 5.07
N ALA A 186 4.44 14.73 5.28
CA ALA A 186 5.61 15.58 5.07
C ALA A 186 5.82 15.98 3.60
N ARG A 187 5.42 15.12 2.66
CA ARG A 187 5.51 15.42 1.21
C ARG A 187 4.44 16.41 0.80
N VAL A 188 3.23 16.24 1.32
CA VAL A 188 2.12 17.15 1.08
C VAL A 188 2.45 18.56 1.59
N GLU A 189 2.99 18.69 2.80
CA GLU A 189 3.37 20.01 3.33
C GLU A 189 4.44 20.69 2.45
N LYS A 190 5.48 19.98 2.05
CA LYS A 190 6.49 20.52 1.12
C LYS A 190 5.89 20.92 -0.23
N LEU A 191 4.93 20.15 -0.72
CA LEU A 191 4.25 20.49 -1.97
C LEU A 191 3.36 21.72 -1.82
N LYS A 192 2.67 21.89 -0.69
CA LYS A 192 1.90 23.12 -0.37
C LYS A 192 2.82 24.34 -0.36
N GLU A 193 3.94 24.27 0.36
CA GLU A 193 4.95 25.34 0.39
C GLU A 193 5.46 25.70 -1.01
N TYR A 194 5.76 24.68 -1.83
CA TYR A 194 6.21 24.87 -3.20
C TYR A 194 5.13 25.55 -4.08
N CYS A 195 3.89 25.08 -4.01
CA CYS A 195 2.78 25.66 -4.77
C CYS A 195 2.56 27.12 -4.37
N GLN A 196 2.59 27.42 -3.07
CA GLN A 196 2.48 28.79 -2.57
C GLN A 196 3.60 29.69 -3.10
N ALA A 197 4.86 29.22 -3.00
CA ALA A 197 6.03 29.97 -3.47
C ALA A 197 6.04 30.24 -4.97
N LYS A 198 5.38 29.37 -5.76
CA LYS A 198 5.29 29.46 -7.22
C LYS A 198 3.96 30.01 -7.73
N ALA A 199 3.05 30.44 -6.84
CA ALA A 199 1.71 30.87 -7.17
C ALA A 199 0.94 29.86 -8.06
N ILE A 200 1.13 28.56 -7.78
CA ILE A 200 0.40 27.49 -8.45
C ILE A 200 -0.95 27.34 -7.74
N ASP A 201 -2.05 27.41 -8.51
CA ASP A 201 -3.38 27.08 -7.99
C ASP A 201 -3.44 25.58 -7.68
N ALA A 202 -3.57 25.24 -6.39
CA ALA A 202 -3.52 23.87 -5.92
C ALA A 202 -4.57 23.61 -4.83
N ARG A 203 -5.27 22.48 -4.95
CA ARG A 203 -6.19 21.96 -3.92
C ARG A 203 -5.63 20.66 -3.36
N PHE A 204 -5.65 20.55 -2.04
CA PHE A 204 -5.20 19.37 -1.30
C PHE A 204 -6.40 18.79 -0.57
N ILE A 205 -6.73 17.56 -0.89
CA ILE A 205 -7.88 16.83 -0.36
C ILE A 205 -7.37 15.65 0.45
N HIS A 206 -7.55 15.74 1.76
CA HIS A 206 -7.25 14.63 2.67
C HIS A 206 -8.43 13.66 2.61
N VAL A 207 -8.18 12.48 2.07
CA VAL A 207 -9.19 11.42 1.98
C VAL A 207 -9.34 10.77 3.36
N GLN A 208 -10.54 10.82 3.90
CA GLN A 208 -10.87 10.27 5.22
C GLN A 208 -11.97 9.22 5.18
N THR A 209 -12.65 9.09 4.05
CA THR A 209 -13.69 8.09 3.78
C THR A 209 -13.54 7.55 2.37
N LEU A 210 -14.20 6.43 2.08
CA LEU A 210 -14.28 5.85 0.73
C LEU A 210 -15.42 6.42 -0.12
N ASP A 211 -16.28 7.27 0.48
CA ASP A 211 -17.45 7.89 -0.16
C ASP A 211 -17.07 9.19 -0.86
#